data_fd089d642467aaef2c479f2a64552b4e
#
_entry.id   fd089d642467aaef2c479f2a64552b4e
#
_cell.length_a   1.000
_cell.length_b   1.000
_cell.length_c   1.000
_cell.angle_alpha   90.00
_cell.angle_beta   90.00
_cell.angle_gamma   90.00
#
_symmetry.space_group_name_H-M   'P 1'
#
loop_
_entity.id
_entity.type
_entity.pdbx_description
1 polymer ?
#
loop_
_entity_poly.entity_id
_entity_poly.type
_entity_poly.pdbx_seq_one_letter_code
_entity_poly.pdbx_strand_id
1 'polypeptide(L)'
;MCGNIANTVVLQNYPTHKLTDEEKSNPYLVIDDIFQFGHLPDLREMLWNSFRSTITGTYHKELTRKERNEIVYLYEYMERLVEAAHIINESRKTTDIKDNTLVLYPVNSENIKRTGIEKICNKSAISSAKELQTIITTIARFTNAEKIFFISLAIEANRKVQYDFLVLLPGNCQLTFKEYQNLVENNCSELGSVMLWCSRLGEVNKVLNDGHIFYSAVCTADRLVYDNQRIPLLEKADVDVAAVIARSQTIFNGLLATAKSFLDGARYYLTTKENKTAAFMLHQATEHALRALLFSVTAYNSYNHNLDNLLRHCNYCTPELNKIFPRDTDKEKEIFHLLNSAYVHTRYKANYEISTDDLMLLLNRIDHLQIEVQQFFEERLIAFKIHFSR
;
A
#
# COMPACT_ATOMS: atom_id res chain seq x y z
N MET A 1 16.39 28.97 39.06
CA MET A 1 17.47 28.55 38.12
C MET A 1 17.13 27.13 37.64
N CYS A 2 16.45 27.02 36.55
CA CYS A 2 16.20 25.73 35.91
C CYS A 2 16.99 25.70 34.60
N GLY A 3 18.05 24.88 34.62
CA GLY A 3 18.92 24.72 33.46
C GLY A 3 18.23 23.93 32.34
N ASN A 4 18.18 24.51 31.17
CA ASN A 4 17.84 23.85 29.92
C ASN A 4 18.94 22.83 29.59
N ILE A 5 18.65 21.54 29.69
CA ILE A 5 19.49 20.50 29.11
C ILE A 5 19.07 20.37 27.64
N ALA A 6 19.80 21.07 26.79
CA ALA A 6 19.73 20.81 25.34
C ALA A 6 20.32 19.42 25.07
N ASN A 7 19.49 18.46 24.73
CA ASN A 7 19.93 17.17 24.19
C ASN A 7 20.55 17.42 22.80
N THR A 8 21.84 17.66 22.76
CA THR A 8 22.62 17.64 21.53
C THR A 8 22.75 16.18 21.12
N VAL A 9 21.97 15.79 20.07
CA VAL A 9 22.18 14.52 19.40
C VAL A 9 23.54 14.59 18.73
N VAL A 10 24.53 13.94 19.33
CA VAL A 10 25.85 13.76 18.72
C VAL A 10 25.66 12.78 17.57
N LEU A 11 25.69 13.28 16.36
CA LEU A 11 25.77 12.46 15.15
C LEU A 11 27.07 11.66 15.21
N GLN A 12 26.97 10.36 15.41
CA GLN A 12 28.12 9.46 15.34
C GLN A 12 28.54 9.36 13.88
N ASN A 13 29.60 10.08 13.51
CA ASN A 13 30.25 9.95 12.21
C ASN A 13 30.98 8.61 12.16
N TYR A 14 30.36 7.60 11.53
CA TYR A 14 31.02 6.35 11.23
C TYR A 14 31.97 6.55 10.04
N PRO A 15 33.26 6.16 10.13
CA PRO A 15 34.19 6.31 9.03
C PRO A 15 33.77 5.41 7.86
N THR A 16 33.67 5.99 6.67
CA THR A 16 33.46 5.24 5.41
C THR A 16 34.82 4.88 4.84
N HIS A 17 35.15 3.57 4.79
CA HIS A 17 36.47 3.09 4.40
C HIS A 17 36.58 2.69 2.93
N LYS A 18 35.45 2.46 2.25
CA LYS A 18 35.40 1.93 0.88
C LYS A 18 35.06 2.98 -0.16
N LEU A 19 34.55 4.14 0.26
CA LEU A 19 34.16 5.22 -0.66
C LEU A 19 35.35 6.15 -0.94
N THR A 20 35.49 6.55 -2.19
CA THR A 20 36.36 7.65 -2.59
C THR A 20 35.80 8.99 -2.10
N ASP A 21 36.59 10.04 -2.14
CA ASP A 21 36.12 11.37 -1.71
C ASP A 21 35.04 11.93 -2.66
N GLU A 22 35.06 11.56 -3.92
CA GLU A 22 34.01 11.89 -4.90
C GLU A 22 32.71 11.16 -4.56
N GLU A 23 32.75 9.87 -4.27
CA GLU A 23 31.59 9.06 -3.85
C GLU A 23 31.02 9.51 -2.51
N LYS A 24 31.84 9.99 -1.59
CA LYS A 24 31.36 10.62 -0.33
C LYS A 24 30.60 11.92 -0.59
N SER A 25 31.03 12.69 -1.58
CA SER A 25 30.36 13.92 -1.99
C SER A 25 29.08 13.67 -2.80
N ASN A 26 29.06 12.61 -3.59
CA ASN A 26 27.92 12.17 -4.40
C ASN A 26 27.71 10.65 -4.30
N PRO A 27 27.02 10.16 -3.24
CA PRO A 27 26.83 8.72 -3.02
C PRO A 27 26.05 7.99 -4.12
N TYR A 28 25.35 8.71 -5.00
CA TYR A 28 24.63 8.12 -6.12
C TYR A 28 25.57 7.49 -7.17
N LEU A 29 26.83 7.93 -7.25
CA LEU A 29 27.84 7.33 -8.14
C LEU A 29 28.04 5.84 -7.86
N VAL A 30 27.95 5.42 -6.59
CA VAL A 30 28.06 4.00 -6.23
C VAL A 30 26.89 3.19 -6.75
N ILE A 31 25.69 3.80 -6.80
CA ILE A 31 24.49 3.15 -7.34
C ILE A 31 24.63 3.00 -8.86
N ASP A 32 25.14 4.01 -9.55
CA ASP A 32 25.39 3.94 -10.98
C ASP A 32 26.44 2.88 -11.30
N ASP A 33 27.54 2.82 -10.53
CA ASP A 33 28.63 1.86 -10.69
C ASP A 33 28.16 0.40 -10.58
N ILE A 34 27.34 0.08 -9.56
CA ILE A 34 26.89 -1.31 -9.38
C ILE A 34 25.99 -1.77 -10.54
N PHE A 35 25.18 -0.87 -11.11
CA PHE A 35 24.33 -1.20 -12.26
C PHE A 35 25.08 -1.14 -13.60
N GLN A 36 26.27 -0.55 -13.65
CA GLN A 36 27.22 -0.72 -14.76
C GLN A 36 27.98 -2.05 -14.66
N PHE A 37 28.30 -2.49 -13.45
CA PHE A 37 28.97 -3.79 -13.22
C PHE A 37 28.07 -4.97 -13.62
N GLY A 38 26.76 -4.93 -13.39
CA GLY A 38 25.86 -6.01 -13.77
C GLY A 38 24.39 -5.59 -13.82
N HIS A 39 23.62 -6.28 -14.66
CA HIS A 39 22.18 -6.09 -14.69
C HIS A 39 21.50 -6.70 -13.45
N LEU A 40 20.35 -6.19 -13.07
CA LEU A 40 19.62 -6.62 -11.85
C LEU A 40 19.43 -8.15 -11.74
N PRO A 41 19.06 -8.90 -12.81
CA PRO A 41 18.98 -10.36 -12.73
C PRO A 41 20.31 -11.02 -12.36
N ASP A 42 21.42 -10.57 -12.97
CA ASP A 42 22.76 -11.13 -12.75
C ASP A 42 23.26 -10.84 -11.34
N LEU A 43 23.07 -9.62 -10.85
CA LEU A 43 23.39 -9.23 -9.48
C LEU A 43 22.61 -10.05 -8.44
N ARG A 44 21.33 -10.33 -8.70
CA ARG A 44 20.52 -11.18 -7.83
C ARG A 44 21.01 -12.63 -7.82
N GLU A 45 21.41 -13.16 -8.95
CA GLU A 45 21.98 -14.49 -9.05
C GLU A 45 23.32 -14.59 -8.31
N MET A 46 24.20 -13.61 -8.48
CA MET A 46 25.48 -13.53 -7.75
C MET A 46 25.28 -13.45 -6.24
N LEU A 47 24.33 -12.63 -5.76
CA LEU A 47 23.97 -12.54 -4.34
C LEU A 47 23.43 -13.87 -3.82
N TRP A 48 22.56 -14.53 -4.57
CA TRP A 48 22.05 -15.84 -4.20
C TRP A 48 23.15 -16.89 -4.12
N ASN A 49 24.05 -16.91 -5.09
CA ASN A 49 25.17 -17.85 -5.13
C ASN A 49 26.16 -17.61 -3.99
N SER A 50 26.44 -16.34 -3.66
CA SER A 50 27.25 -15.97 -2.51
C SER A 50 26.62 -16.45 -1.19
N PHE A 51 25.33 -16.21 -1.00
CA PHE A 51 24.57 -16.66 0.17
C PHE A 51 24.54 -18.20 0.26
N ARG A 52 24.26 -18.87 -0.85
CA ARG A 52 24.24 -20.34 -0.93
C ARG A 52 25.62 -20.94 -0.60
N SER A 53 26.71 -20.36 -1.09
CA SER A 53 28.07 -20.84 -0.79
C SER A 53 28.41 -20.75 0.68
N THR A 54 27.92 -19.71 1.36
CA THR A 54 28.10 -19.50 2.79
C THR A 54 27.35 -20.54 3.63
N ILE A 55 26.12 -20.89 3.22
CA ILE A 55 25.27 -21.84 3.98
C ILE A 55 25.69 -23.29 3.76
N THR A 56 26.01 -23.68 2.53
CA THR A 56 26.26 -25.09 2.20
C THR A 56 27.71 -25.52 2.38
N GLY A 57 28.64 -24.59 2.59
CA GLY A 57 30.06 -24.82 2.89
C GLY A 57 30.90 -25.53 1.82
N THR A 58 30.26 -26.10 0.80
CA THR A 58 30.93 -26.88 -0.25
C THR A 58 30.88 -26.22 -1.62
N TYR A 59 30.01 -25.27 -1.81
CA TYR A 59 29.71 -24.65 -3.10
C TYR A 59 30.92 -23.93 -3.72
N HIS A 60 31.84 -23.39 -2.89
CA HIS A 60 33.08 -22.76 -3.38
C HIS A 60 33.98 -23.72 -4.17
N LYS A 61 33.86 -25.04 -3.97
CA LYS A 61 34.62 -26.07 -4.71
C LYS A 61 34.08 -26.28 -6.13
N GLU A 62 32.82 -25.91 -6.37
CA GLU A 62 32.16 -26.04 -7.66
C GLU A 62 32.38 -24.81 -8.55
N LEU A 63 32.85 -23.68 -7.99
CA LEU A 63 33.04 -22.44 -8.69
C LEU A 63 34.40 -22.39 -9.39
N THR A 64 34.43 -21.89 -10.63
CA THR A 64 35.64 -21.52 -11.32
C THR A 64 36.36 -20.37 -10.63
N ARG A 65 37.66 -20.18 -10.99
CA ARG A 65 38.40 -19.03 -10.45
C ARG A 65 37.78 -17.69 -10.83
N LYS A 66 37.16 -17.59 -12.01
CA LYS A 66 36.49 -16.38 -12.50
C LYS A 66 35.25 -16.08 -11.63
N GLU A 67 34.40 -17.08 -11.44
CA GLU A 67 33.17 -16.93 -10.62
C GLU A 67 33.50 -16.57 -9.17
N ARG A 68 34.56 -17.13 -8.60
CA ARG A 68 34.98 -16.71 -7.24
C ARG A 68 35.42 -15.25 -7.18
N ASN A 69 36.12 -14.76 -8.18
CA ASN A 69 36.53 -13.36 -8.26
C ASN A 69 35.29 -12.44 -8.42
N GLU A 70 34.28 -12.82 -9.21
CA GLU A 70 33.06 -12.08 -9.38
C GLU A 70 32.26 -11.96 -8.05
N ILE A 71 32.24 -13.00 -7.21
CA ILE A 71 31.65 -12.93 -5.87
C ILE A 71 32.43 -11.97 -4.98
N VAL A 72 33.75 -11.94 -5.04
CA VAL A 72 34.56 -10.97 -4.25
C VAL A 72 34.24 -9.55 -4.69
N TYR A 73 34.17 -9.27 -5.98
CA TYR A 73 33.81 -7.95 -6.50
C TYR A 73 32.40 -7.55 -6.07
N LEU A 74 31.45 -8.48 -6.15
CA LEU A 74 30.10 -8.21 -5.68
C LEU A 74 30.09 -7.82 -4.19
N TYR A 75 30.86 -8.52 -3.35
CA TYR A 75 30.98 -8.19 -1.92
C TYR A 75 31.54 -6.77 -1.73
N GLU A 76 32.60 -6.40 -2.46
CA GLU A 76 33.15 -5.03 -2.39
C GLU A 76 32.16 -3.96 -2.82
N TYR A 77 31.38 -4.20 -3.88
CA TYR A 77 30.30 -3.31 -4.30
C TYR A 77 29.18 -3.21 -3.27
N MET A 78 28.84 -4.30 -2.61
CA MET A 78 27.85 -4.29 -1.54
C MET A 78 28.31 -3.49 -0.30
N GLU A 79 29.58 -3.61 0.10
CA GLU A 79 30.14 -2.77 1.17
C GLU A 79 30.07 -1.28 0.81
N ARG A 80 30.49 -0.89 -0.40
CA ARG A 80 30.40 0.49 -0.89
C ARG A 80 28.94 0.98 -0.92
N LEU A 81 28.01 0.12 -1.37
CA LEU A 81 26.58 0.46 -1.39
C LEU A 81 26.02 0.72 0.01
N VAL A 82 26.39 -0.07 1.00
CA VAL A 82 25.98 0.12 2.40
C VAL A 82 26.54 1.43 2.94
N GLU A 83 27.81 1.76 2.69
CA GLU A 83 28.42 3.03 3.08
C GLU A 83 27.74 4.23 2.39
N ALA A 84 27.45 4.14 1.10
CA ALA A 84 26.74 5.18 0.36
C ALA A 84 25.31 5.38 0.89
N ALA A 85 24.60 4.28 1.16
CA ALA A 85 23.27 4.34 1.76
C ALA A 85 23.29 4.99 3.14
N HIS A 86 24.35 4.73 3.94
CA HIS A 86 24.54 5.39 5.23
C HIS A 86 24.70 6.92 5.07
N ILE A 87 25.55 7.35 4.14
CA ILE A 87 25.74 8.81 3.87
C ILE A 87 24.44 9.46 3.41
N ILE A 88 23.69 8.82 2.50
CA ILE A 88 22.39 9.30 2.05
C ILE A 88 21.42 9.44 3.22
N ASN A 89 21.38 8.45 4.10
CA ASN A 89 20.50 8.46 5.28
C ASN A 89 20.87 9.59 6.27
N GLU A 90 22.16 9.79 6.53
CA GLU A 90 22.62 10.88 7.44
C GLU A 90 22.40 12.26 6.81
N SER A 91 22.61 12.42 5.51
CA SER A 91 22.36 13.68 4.81
C SER A 91 20.87 14.09 4.88
N ARG A 92 19.96 13.11 4.88
CA ARG A 92 18.52 13.35 5.05
C ARG A 92 18.17 13.82 6.46
N LYS A 93 18.73 13.19 7.49
CA LYS A 93 18.52 13.61 8.88
C LYS A 93 18.92 15.07 9.12
N THR A 94 19.99 15.54 8.46
CA THR A 94 20.47 16.91 8.56
C THR A 94 19.66 17.93 7.75
N THR A 95 19.05 17.50 6.64
CA THR A 95 18.20 18.36 5.81
C THR A 95 16.81 18.54 6.43
N ASP A 96 16.28 17.50 7.09
CA ASP A 96 14.96 17.52 7.73
C ASP A 96 14.87 18.45 8.96
N ILE A 97 16.01 18.87 9.52
CA ILE A 97 16.03 19.73 10.71
C ILE A 97 15.99 21.25 10.33
N LYS A 98 16.31 21.64 9.10
CA LYS A 98 16.52 23.06 8.77
C LYS A 98 15.36 23.79 8.09
N ASP A 99 14.37 23.11 7.45
CA ASP A 99 13.36 23.82 6.63
C ASP A 99 11.96 23.19 6.54
N ASN A 100 11.49 22.44 7.53
CA ASN A 100 10.12 21.97 7.53
C ASN A 100 9.20 22.86 8.38
N THR A 101 8.89 24.03 7.88
CA THR A 101 7.61 24.67 8.22
C THR A 101 6.53 23.82 7.55
N LEU A 102 5.94 22.86 8.31
CA LEU A 102 4.80 22.07 7.89
C LEU A 102 3.68 23.04 7.48
N VAL A 103 3.45 23.20 6.17
CA VAL A 103 2.32 23.96 5.68
C VAL A 103 1.08 23.07 5.78
N LEU A 104 0.45 23.12 6.93
CA LEU A 104 -0.82 22.43 7.19
C LEU A 104 -1.93 23.36 6.72
N TYR A 105 -2.71 22.89 5.76
CA TYR A 105 -3.94 23.58 5.40
C TYR A 105 -4.97 23.33 6.51
N PRO A 106 -5.61 24.38 7.05
CA PRO A 106 -6.63 24.18 8.06
C PRO A 106 -7.74 23.30 7.46
N VAL A 107 -8.06 22.23 8.15
CA VAL A 107 -9.23 21.43 7.82
C VAL A 107 -10.44 22.33 8.04
N ASN A 108 -10.96 22.90 6.96
CA ASN A 108 -12.08 23.83 7.04
C ASN A 108 -13.33 23.03 7.46
N SER A 109 -13.99 23.49 8.52
CA SER A 109 -15.25 22.88 9.01
C SER A 109 -16.34 22.81 7.93
N GLU A 110 -16.27 23.69 6.90
CA GLU A 110 -17.16 23.63 5.75
C GLU A 110 -16.84 22.46 4.80
N ASN A 111 -15.57 22.04 4.68
CA ASN A 111 -15.18 20.89 3.87
C ASN A 111 -15.60 19.58 4.53
N ILE A 112 -15.58 19.53 5.86
CA ILE A 112 -16.16 18.44 6.65
C ILE A 112 -17.67 18.34 6.41
N LYS A 113 -18.37 19.45 6.28
CA LYS A 113 -19.81 19.51 6.01
C LYS A 113 -20.18 19.00 4.61
N ARG A 114 -19.41 19.36 3.58
CA ARG A 114 -19.66 18.93 2.18
C ARG A 114 -19.45 17.43 1.95
N THR A 115 -18.61 16.76 2.74
CA THR A 115 -18.35 15.30 2.63
C THR A 115 -19.43 14.42 3.28
N GLY A 116 -20.54 14.98 3.77
CA GLY A 116 -21.62 14.23 4.43
C GLY A 116 -21.33 13.85 5.89
N ILE A 117 -20.23 14.33 6.45
CA ILE A 117 -19.80 14.09 7.85
C ILE A 117 -20.77 14.74 8.86
N GLU A 118 -21.55 15.76 8.45
CA GLU A 118 -22.53 16.42 9.33
C GLU A 118 -23.56 15.49 9.96
N LYS A 119 -23.92 14.40 9.30
CA LYS A 119 -24.88 13.43 9.84
C LYS A 119 -24.31 12.59 10.99
N ILE A 120 -22.98 12.56 11.14
CA ILE A 120 -22.27 11.71 12.08
C ILE A 120 -21.71 12.48 13.29
N CYS A 121 -21.43 13.79 13.16
CA CYS A 121 -20.69 14.58 14.15
C CYS A 121 -21.52 15.55 14.98
N ASN A 122 -22.70 15.20 15.44
CA ASN A 122 -23.58 16.14 16.14
C ASN A 122 -23.16 16.53 17.58
N LYS A 123 -21.99 16.11 18.12
CA LYS A 123 -21.53 16.55 19.46
C LYS A 123 -20.02 16.71 19.71
N SER A 124 -19.13 16.43 18.76
CA SER A 124 -17.69 16.42 19.04
C SER A 124 -16.79 17.10 17.97
N ALA A 125 -17.28 18.10 17.26
CA ALA A 125 -16.57 18.72 16.14
C ALA A 125 -15.17 19.28 16.49
N ILE A 126 -14.93 19.71 17.72
CA ILE A 126 -13.66 20.30 18.16
C ILE A 126 -12.62 19.20 18.48
N SER A 127 -13.02 18.09 19.09
CA SER A 127 -12.14 16.94 19.35
C SER A 127 -11.71 16.29 18.04
N SER A 128 -12.61 16.06 17.12
CA SER A 128 -12.34 15.45 15.81
C SER A 128 -11.38 16.27 14.93
N ALA A 129 -11.44 17.61 14.96
CA ALA A 129 -10.53 18.46 14.18
C ALA A 129 -9.09 18.38 14.70
N LYS A 130 -8.88 18.33 16.01
CA LYS A 130 -7.55 18.19 16.62
C LYS A 130 -6.97 16.79 16.37
N GLU A 131 -7.78 15.76 16.48
CA GLU A 131 -7.40 14.38 16.16
C GLU A 131 -7.00 14.26 14.69
N LEU A 132 -7.80 14.78 13.77
CA LEU A 132 -7.51 14.79 12.34
C LEU A 132 -6.20 15.52 12.03
N GLN A 133 -5.95 16.66 12.67
CA GLN A 133 -4.70 17.41 12.53
C GLN A 133 -3.48 16.60 13.01
N THR A 134 -3.63 15.88 14.13
CA THR A 134 -2.59 15.00 14.67
C THR A 134 -2.30 13.84 13.71
N ILE A 135 -3.33 13.23 13.12
CA ILE A 135 -3.21 12.17 12.12
C ILE A 135 -2.45 12.69 10.88
N ILE A 136 -2.84 13.84 10.33
CA ILE A 136 -2.19 14.44 9.15
C ILE A 136 -0.72 14.70 9.41
N THR A 137 -0.38 15.28 10.57
CA THR A 137 1.00 15.56 10.98
C THR A 137 1.80 14.25 11.08
N THR A 138 1.19 13.21 11.65
CA THR A 138 1.80 11.88 11.76
C THR A 138 2.06 11.27 10.39
N ILE A 139 1.09 11.32 9.47
CA ILE A 139 1.25 10.84 8.09
C ILE A 139 2.41 11.60 7.41
N ALA A 140 2.38 12.93 7.41
CA ALA A 140 3.41 13.75 6.76
C ALA A 140 4.81 13.44 7.29
N ARG A 141 4.95 13.28 8.62
CA ARG A 141 6.22 12.98 9.28
C ARG A 141 6.80 11.62 8.88
N PHE A 142 5.97 10.58 8.83
CA PHE A 142 6.45 9.23 8.57
C PHE A 142 6.57 8.88 7.09
N THR A 143 5.80 9.55 6.21
CA THR A 143 5.77 9.21 4.79
C THR A 143 6.60 10.13 3.90
N ASN A 144 7.06 11.27 4.42
CA ASN A 144 7.68 12.34 3.62
C ASN A 144 6.83 12.69 2.37
N ALA A 145 5.51 12.73 2.57
CA ALA A 145 4.55 12.92 1.48
C ALA A 145 4.78 14.23 0.73
N GLU A 146 4.57 14.19 -0.58
CA GLU A 146 4.48 15.42 -1.40
C GLU A 146 3.17 16.14 -1.14
N LYS A 147 2.06 15.36 -1.11
CA LYS A 147 0.72 15.88 -0.81
C LYS A 147 -0.12 14.84 -0.09
N ILE A 148 -1.06 15.31 0.74
CA ILE A 148 -2.04 14.44 1.41
C ILE A 148 -3.42 15.02 1.15
N PHE A 149 -4.34 14.18 0.67
CA PHE A 149 -5.74 14.53 0.47
C PHE A 149 -6.61 13.69 1.40
N PHE A 150 -7.60 14.34 2.00
CA PHE A 150 -8.61 13.64 2.78
C PHE A 150 -9.66 13.03 1.84
N ILE A 151 -9.84 11.71 1.89
CA ILE A 151 -10.80 11.00 1.03
C ILE A 151 -12.16 10.94 1.70
N SER A 152 -12.21 10.28 2.86
CA SER A 152 -13.47 10.00 3.56
C SER A 152 -13.26 9.67 5.03
N LEU A 153 -14.37 9.65 5.73
CA LEU A 153 -14.48 9.15 7.09
C LEU A 153 -15.61 8.12 7.11
N ALA A 154 -15.30 6.93 7.62
CA ALA A 154 -16.28 5.86 7.80
C ALA A 154 -16.31 5.42 9.26
N ILE A 155 -17.41 4.79 9.66
CA ILE A 155 -17.52 4.15 10.98
C ILE A 155 -17.49 2.65 10.74
N GLU A 156 -16.49 1.98 11.28
CA GLU A 156 -16.38 0.51 11.24
C GLU A 156 -17.47 -0.14 12.12
N ALA A 157 -17.75 -1.42 11.90
CA ALA A 157 -18.74 -2.19 12.65
C ALA A 157 -18.50 -2.17 14.18
N ASN A 158 -17.23 -2.05 14.60
CA ASN A 158 -16.81 -1.92 16.01
C ASN A 158 -16.94 -0.50 16.57
N ARG A 159 -17.58 0.44 15.84
CA ARG A 159 -17.73 1.88 16.15
C ARG A 159 -16.41 2.67 16.16
N LYS A 160 -15.30 2.11 15.69
CA LYS A 160 -14.10 2.90 15.44
C LYS A 160 -14.28 3.76 14.19
N VAL A 161 -13.77 4.99 14.28
CA VAL A 161 -13.73 5.90 13.13
C VAL A 161 -12.56 5.51 12.26
N GLN A 162 -12.80 5.29 10.97
CA GLN A 162 -11.77 5.09 9.95
C GLN A 162 -11.60 6.38 9.15
N TYR A 163 -10.37 6.86 9.07
CA TYR A 163 -9.97 8.02 8.28
C TYR A 163 -9.23 7.54 7.05
N ASP A 164 -9.70 7.88 5.86
CA ASP A 164 -9.07 7.52 4.59
C ASP A 164 -8.32 8.73 4.01
N PHE A 165 -7.04 8.53 3.67
CA PHE A 165 -6.19 9.56 3.06
C PHE A 165 -5.53 9.05 1.80
N LEU A 166 -5.55 9.85 0.73
CA LEU A 166 -4.65 9.67 -0.40
C LEU A 166 -3.33 10.36 -0.08
N VAL A 167 -2.25 9.59 -0.07
CA VAL A 167 -0.90 10.06 0.23
C VAL A 167 -0.05 9.96 -1.04
N LEU A 168 0.31 11.11 -1.59
CA LEU A 168 1.19 11.18 -2.75
C LEU A 168 2.64 11.19 -2.30
N LEU A 169 3.34 10.11 -2.58
CA LEU A 169 4.71 9.88 -2.20
C LEU A 169 5.68 10.34 -3.29
N PRO A 170 6.92 10.75 -2.92
CA PRO A 170 7.98 10.99 -3.89
C PRO A 170 8.34 9.71 -4.65
N GLY A 171 8.92 9.86 -5.84
CA GLY A 171 9.32 8.73 -6.68
C GLY A 171 10.36 7.81 -6.02
N ASN A 172 11.18 8.36 -5.13
CA ASN A 172 12.24 7.68 -4.39
C ASN A 172 11.83 7.25 -2.96
N CYS A 173 10.56 6.93 -2.73
CA CYS A 173 10.10 6.45 -1.42
C CYS A 173 10.87 5.19 -0.98
N GLN A 174 11.30 5.16 0.29
CA GLN A 174 12.21 4.13 0.81
C GLN A 174 11.50 2.89 1.29
N LEU A 175 10.31 3.09 1.86
CA LEU A 175 9.49 2.01 2.40
C LEU A 175 8.45 1.56 1.39
N THR A 176 8.00 0.33 1.53
CA THR A 176 6.82 -0.16 0.82
C THR A 176 5.56 0.55 1.33
N PHE A 177 4.53 0.62 0.52
CA PHE A 177 3.24 1.20 0.93
C PHE A 177 2.65 0.52 2.16
N LYS A 178 2.90 -0.79 2.32
CA LYS A 178 2.50 -1.57 3.50
C LYS A 178 3.26 -1.12 4.76
N GLU A 179 4.54 -0.84 4.65
CA GLU A 179 5.32 -0.36 5.80
C GLU A 179 4.88 1.03 6.23
N TYR A 180 4.60 1.93 5.28
CA TYR A 180 3.99 3.24 5.59
C TYR A 180 2.65 3.09 6.29
N GLN A 181 1.75 2.21 5.78
CA GLN A 181 0.46 1.92 6.42
C GLN A 181 0.66 1.47 7.87
N ASN A 182 1.53 0.50 8.11
CA ASN A 182 1.78 -0.05 9.44
C ASN A 182 2.36 1.01 10.40
N LEU A 183 3.32 1.81 9.93
CA LEU A 183 3.92 2.87 10.74
C LEU A 183 2.89 3.91 11.19
N VAL A 184 2.07 4.39 10.26
CA VAL A 184 1.05 5.39 10.58
C VAL A 184 -0.04 4.80 11.46
N GLU A 185 -0.52 3.60 11.16
CA GLU A 185 -1.58 2.94 11.92
C GLU A 185 -1.17 2.69 13.38
N ASN A 186 0.07 2.22 13.60
CA ASN A 186 0.59 2.00 14.95
C ASN A 186 0.71 3.31 15.75
N ASN A 187 1.07 4.43 15.11
CA ASN A 187 1.21 5.72 15.78
C ASN A 187 -0.11 6.49 15.93
N CYS A 188 -1.17 6.07 15.23
CA CYS A 188 -2.49 6.68 15.30
C CYS A 188 -3.54 5.77 15.99
N SER A 189 -3.15 4.63 16.55
CA SER A 189 -4.03 3.59 17.09
C SER A 189 -5.02 4.08 18.16
N GLU A 190 -4.64 5.10 18.94
CA GLU A 190 -5.48 5.72 19.95
C GLU A 190 -6.48 6.74 19.38
N LEU A 191 -6.20 7.28 18.19
CA LEU A 191 -7.01 8.31 17.54
C LEU A 191 -8.09 7.75 16.62
N GLY A 192 -7.92 6.51 16.18
CA GLY A 192 -8.82 5.84 15.25
C GLY A 192 -8.10 4.89 14.31
N SER A 193 -8.84 4.36 13.36
CA SER A 193 -8.30 3.56 12.26
C SER A 193 -7.89 4.50 11.12
N VAL A 194 -6.67 4.38 10.62
CA VAL A 194 -6.17 5.21 9.51
C VAL A 194 -5.86 4.32 8.32
N MET A 195 -6.46 4.62 7.18
CA MET A 195 -6.21 3.93 5.92
C MET A 195 -5.49 4.87 4.95
N LEU A 196 -4.32 4.44 4.50
CA LEU A 196 -3.53 5.15 3.51
C LEU A 196 -3.72 4.56 2.12
N TRP A 197 -4.08 5.40 1.18
CA TRP A 197 -4.09 5.15 -0.25
C TRP A 197 -2.79 5.73 -0.81
N CYS A 198 -1.71 4.95 -0.72
CA CYS A 198 -0.40 5.40 -1.15
C CYS A 198 -0.24 5.28 -2.66
N SER A 199 0.17 6.36 -3.31
CA SER A 199 0.50 6.39 -4.73
C SER A 199 1.71 7.31 -4.96
N ARG A 200 2.49 7.05 -6.00
CA ARG A 200 3.57 7.97 -6.38
C ARG A 200 3.00 9.17 -7.13
N LEU A 201 3.48 10.37 -6.82
CA LEU A 201 3.00 11.60 -7.45
C LEU A 201 3.06 11.54 -8.98
N GLY A 202 4.15 10.98 -9.56
CA GLY A 202 4.30 10.85 -11.00
C GLY A 202 3.26 9.92 -11.65
N GLU A 203 2.87 8.84 -10.96
CA GLU A 203 1.81 7.93 -11.41
C GLU A 203 0.45 8.63 -11.39
N VAL A 204 0.16 9.38 -10.31
CA VAL A 204 -1.09 10.12 -10.18
C VAL A 204 -1.20 11.24 -11.21
N ASN A 205 -0.13 11.98 -11.47
CA ASN A 205 -0.10 12.99 -12.52
C ASN A 205 -0.43 12.41 -13.90
N LYS A 206 0.10 11.23 -14.22
CA LYS A 206 -0.24 10.52 -15.46
C LYS A 206 -1.72 10.17 -15.53
N VAL A 207 -2.27 9.64 -14.44
CA VAL A 207 -3.69 9.24 -14.38
C VAL A 207 -4.62 10.45 -14.40
N LEU A 208 -4.23 11.58 -13.82
CA LEU A 208 -4.97 12.85 -13.90
C LEU A 208 -5.01 13.38 -15.35
N ASN A 209 -3.90 13.30 -16.08
CA ASN A 209 -3.88 13.65 -17.49
C ASN A 209 -4.77 12.74 -18.35
N ASP A 210 -4.93 11.49 -17.96
CA ASP A 210 -5.85 10.55 -18.60
C ASP A 210 -7.33 10.76 -18.18
N GLY A 211 -7.62 11.76 -17.35
CA GLY A 211 -8.96 12.10 -16.88
C GLY A 211 -9.56 11.07 -15.92
N HIS A 212 -8.76 10.42 -15.09
CA HIS A 212 -9.25 9.38 -14.20
C HIS A 212 -10.15 9.93 -13.08
N ILE A 213 -11.39 9.41 -12.98
CA ILE A 213 -12.47 9.96 -12.16
C ILE A 213 -12.12 10.04 -10.68
N PHE A 214 -11.59 8.96 -10.09
CA PHE A 214 -11.26 8.92 -8.67
C PHE A 214 -10.24 9.99 -8.32
N TYR A 215 -9.11 10.03 -9.03
CA TYR A 215 -8.08 11.03 -8.76
C TYR A 215 -8.54 12.46 -9.08
N SER A 216 -9.31 12.65 -10.14
CA SER A 216 -9.90 13.96 -10.47
C SER A 216 -10.89 14.45 -9.39
N ALA A 217 -11.56 13.52 -8.70
CA ALA A 217 -12.50 13.85 -7.61
C ALA A 217 -11.81 14.03 -6.25
N VAL A 218 -10.68 13.36 -6.02
CA VAL A 218 -9.95 13.39 -4.75
C VAL A 218 -8.85 14.45 -4.73
N CYS A 219 -8.10 14.61 -5.83
CA CYS A 219 -7.01 15.56 -5.92
C CYS A 219 -7.50 16.99 -6.20
N THR A 220 -8.33 17.53 -5.31
CA THR A 220 -8.91 18.87 -5.41
C THR A 220 -8.43 19.73 -4.24
N ALA A 221 -8.45 21.05 -4.42
CA ALA A 221 -7.97 22.01 -3.41
C ALA A 221 -8.75 21.92 -2.09
N ASP A 222 -10.05 21.59 -2.14
CA ASP A 222 -10.90 21.44 -0.97
C ASP A 222 -10.61 20.18 -0.15
N ARG A 223 -9.97 19.18 -0.76
CA ARG A 223 -9.56 17.92 -0.09
C ARG A 223 -8.09 17.90 0.30
N LEU A 224 -7.28 18.84 -0.19
CA LEU A 224 -5.87 18.95 0.12
C LEU A 224 -5.71 19.37 1.60
N VAL A 225 -5.09 18.50 2.41
CA VAL A 225 -4.86 18.73 3.84
C VAL A 225 -3.38 18.92 4.20
N TYR A 226 -2.49 18.58 3.28
CA TYR A 226 -1.06 18.81 3.41
C TYR A 226 -0.40 18.97 2.03
N ASP A 227 0.52 19.89 1.90
CA ASP A 227 1.35 20.12 0.72
C ASP A 227 2.76 20.54 1.15
N ASN A 228 3.79 19.85 0.67
CA ASN A 228 5.17 20.24 0.92
C ASN A 228 5.67 21.35 -0.04
N GLN A 229 4.82 21.76 -1.00
CA GLN A 229 5.06 22.81 -1.98
C GLN A 229 6.25 22.59 -2.95
N ARG A 230 6.85 21.40 -2.97
CA ARG A 230 7.98 21.10 -3.87
C ARG A 230 7.55 20.92 -5.31
N ILE A 231 6.42 20.26 -5.52
CA ILE A 231 5.92 19.92 -6.86
C ILE A 231 4.45 20.35 -6.97
N PRO A 232 4.09 21.16 -7.97
CA PRO A 232 2.70 21.53 -8.18
C PRO A 232 1.85 20.30 -8.54
N LEU A 233 0.59 20.32 -8.12
CA LEU A 233 -0.38 19.36 -8.60
C LEU A 233 -0.73 19.71 -10.04
N LEU A 234 -0.75 18.71 -10.93
CA LEU A 234 -1.20 18.94 -12.29
C LEU A 234 -2.70 19.22 -12.32
N GLU A 235 -3.11 20.11 -13.20
CA GLU A 235 -4.51 20.32 -13.49
C GLU A 235 -5.11 19.06 -14.13
N LYS A 236 -6.36 18.76 -13.77
CA LYS A 236 -7.07 17.63 -14.37
C LYS A 236 -7.39 17.95 -15.83
N ALA A 237 -7.18 16.97 -16.70
CA ALA A 237 -7.64 17.07 -18.10
C ALA A 237 -9.16 16.87 -18.20
N ASP A 238 -9.73 17.29 -19.32
CA ASP A 238 -11.12 16.95 -19.65
C ASP A 238 -11.29 15.45 -19.71
N VAL A 239 -12.37 14.97 -19.10
CA VAL A 239 -12.65 13.53 -18.98
C VAL A 239 -13.41 13.04 -20.19
N ASP A 240 -12.80 12.15 -20.98
CA ASP A 240 -13.55 11.34 -21.93
C ASP A 240 -14.28 10.23 -21.17
N VAL A 241 -15.55 10.51 -20.85
CA VAL A 241 -16.41 9.62 -20.05
C VAL A 241 -16.58 8.25 -20.71
N ALA A 242 -16.71 8.20 -22.05
CA ALA A 242 -16.88 6.94 -22.75
C ALA A 242 -15.62 6.06 -22.68
N ALA A 243 -14.45 6.65 -22.89
CA ALA A 243 -13.17 5.96 -22.79
C ALA A 243 -12.90 5.47 -21.35
N VAL A 244 -13.23 6.27 -20.33
CA VAL A 244 -13.07 5.88 -18.93
C VAL A 244 -13.98 4.73 -18.56
N ILE A 245 -15.26 4.75 -18.97
CA ILE A 245 -16.20 3.66 -18.75
C ILE A 245 -15.70 2.38 -19.40
N ALA A 246 -15.31 2.44 -20.69
CA ALA A 246 -14.83 1.27 -21.42
C ALA A 246 -13.58 0.66 -20.77
N ARG A 247 -12.64 1.49 -20.33
CA ARG A 247 -11.44 1.04 -19.58
C ARG A 247 -11.80 0.37 -18.27
N SER A 248 -12.66 0.99 -17.46
CA SER A 248 -13.11 0.43 -16.18
C SER A 248 -13.82 -0.91 -16.37
N GLN A 249 -14.68 -1.04 -17.37
CA GLN A 249 -15.36 -2.31 -17.70
C GLN A 249 -14.38 -3.40 -18.12
N THR A 250 -13.40 -3.06 -18.96
CA THR A 250 -12.37 -4.03 -19.40
C THR A 250 -11.57 -4.56 -18.24
N ILE A 251 -11.12 -3.67 -17.34
CA ILE A 251 -10.35 -4.04 -16.13
C ILE A 251 -11.20 -4.91 -15.21
N PHE A 252 -12.43 -4.48 -14.93
CA PHE A 252 -13.36 -5.18 -14.06
C PHE A 252 -13.62 -6.60 -14.57
N ASN A 253 -14.00 -6.74 -15.82
CA ASN A 253 -14.33 -8.03 -16.43
C ASN A 253 -13.14 -8.99 -16.41
N GLY A 254 -11.92 -8.50 -16.69
CA GLY A 254 -10.71 -9.31 -16.66
C GLY A 254 -10.40 -9.85 -15.27
N LEU A 255 -10.45 -8.99 -14.24
CA LEU A 255 -10.18 -9.40 -12.87
C LEU A 255 -11.27 -10.29 -12.28
N LEU A 256 -12.55 -10.00 -12.60
CA LEU A 256 -13.67 -10.84 -12.15
C LEU A 256 -13.67 -12.22 -12.83
N ALA A 257 -13.32 -12.31 -14.12
CA ALA A 257 -13.15 -13.60 -14.79
C ALA A 257 -12.05 -14.44 -14.11
N THR A 258 -10.95 -13.81 -13.74
CA THR A 258 -9.87 -14.48 -12.99
C THR A 258 -10.37 -14.95 -11.61
N ALA A 259 -11.16 -14.13 -10.91
CA ALA A 259 -11.75 -14.51 -9.63
C ALA A 259 -12.69 -15.73 -9.77
N LYS A 260 -13.51 -15.75 -10.81
CA LYS A 260 -14.40 -16.90 -11.12
C LYS A 260 -13.60 -18.17 -11.40
N SER A 261 -12.53 -18.08 -12.19
CA SER A 261 -11.65 -19.24 -12.48
C SER A 261 -11.00 -19.82 -11.21
N PHE A 262 -10.57 -18.96 -10.28
CA PHE A 262 -10.05 -19.42 -8.99
C PHE A 262 -11.14 -20.09 -8.14
N LEU A 263 -12.35 -19.58 -8.15
CA LEU A 263 -13.46 -20.17 -7.42
C LEU A 263 -13.85 -21.55 -7.98
N ASP A 264 -13.85 -21.72 -9.29
CA ASP A 264 -14.06 -23.01 -9.94
C ASP A 264 -12.93 -24.00 -9.60
N GLY A 265 -11.69 -23.52 -9.54
CA GLY A 265 -10.55 -24.30 -9.03
C GLY A 265 -10.76 -24.76 -7.60
N ALA A 266 -11.28 -23.91 -6.72
CA ALA A 266 -11.58 -24.27 -5.34
C ALA A 266 -12.64 -25.38 -5.26
N ARG A 267 -13.72 -25.27 -6.06
CA ARG A 267 -14.76 -26.33 -6.16
C ARG A 267 -14.14 -27.67 -6.57
N TYR A 268 -13.27 -27.66 -7.59
CA TYR A 268 -12.59 -28.89 -8.03
C TYR A 268 -11.73 -29.50 -6.92
N TYR A 269 -10.88 -28.71 -6.24
CA TYR A 269 -10.00 -29.23 -5.17
C TYR A 269 -10.77 -29.69 -3.94
N LEU A 270 -11.97 -29.17 -3.69
CA LEU A 270 -12.87 -29.72 -2.66
C LEU A 270 -13.35 -31.12 -3.02
N THR A 271 -13.62 -31.43 -4.29
CA THR A 271 -14.01 -32.80 -4.72
C THR A 271 -12.88 -33.79 -4.56
N THR A 272 -11.64 -33.37 -4.72
CA THR A 272 -10.43 -34.20 -4.55
C THR A 272 -9.93 -34.26 -3.10
N LYS A 273 -10.61 -33.56 -2.17
CA LYS A 273 -10.23 -33.44 -0.74
C LYS A 273 -8.86 -32.77 -0.51
N GLU A 274 -8.45 -31.94 -1.41
CA GLU A 274 -7.22 -31.15 -1.31
C GLU A 274 -7.50 -29.82 -0.62
N ASN A 275 -7.85 -29.86 0.67
CA ASN A 275 -8.33 -28.72 1.43
C ASN A 275 -7.34 -27.52 1.43
N LYS A 276 -6.02 -27.76 1.50
CA LYS A 276 -5.02 -26.68 1.45
C LYS A 276 -5.06 -25.94 0.12
N THR A 277 -5.11 -26.66 -0.98
CA THR A 277 -5.17 -26.09 -2.33
C THR A 277 -6.48 -25.35 -2.54
N ALA A 278 -7.60 -25.92 -2.08
CA ALA A 278 -8.91 -25.27 -2.12
C ALA A 278 -8.89 -23.93 -1.35
N ALA A 279 -8.29 -23.89 -0.15
CA ALA A 279 -8.16 -22.66 0.63
C ALA A 279 -7.35 -21.58 -0.09
N PHE A 280 -6.25 -21.95 -0.75
CA PHE A 280 -5.46 -21.03 -1.56
C PHE A 280 -6.28 -20.46 -2.73
N MET A 281 -7.02 -21.31 -3.42
CA MET A 281 -7.89 -20.90 -4.53
C MET A 281 -9.00 -19.94 -4.05
N LEU A 282 -9.61 -20.23 -2.88
CA LEU A 282 -10.60 -19.35 -2.26
C LEU A 282 -10.02 -17.97 -1.89
N HIS A 283 -8.80 -17.95 -1.34
CA HIS A 283 -8.09 -16.71 -1.09
C HIS A 283 -7.91 -15.89 -2.39
N GLN A 284 -7.42 -16.54 -3.46
CA GLN A 284 -7.20 -15.88 -4.74
C GLN A 284 -8.50 -15.39 -5.38
N ALA A 285 -9.58 -16.18 -5.30
CA ALA A 285 -10.90 -15.78 -5.76
C ALA A 285 -11.39 -14.50 -5.04
N THR A 286 -11.21 -14.44 -3.71
CA THR A 286 -11.56 -13.28 -2.89
C THR A 286 -10.70 -12.05 -3.28
N GLU A 287 -9.40 -12.23 -3.34
CA GLU A 287 -8.45 -11.16 -3.67
C GLU A 287 -8.77 -10.53 -5.02
N HIS A 288 -8.97 -11.36 -6.06
CA HIS A 288 -9.26 -10.86 -7.41
C HIS A 288 -10.64 -10.22 -7.52
N ALA A 289 -11.66 -10.69 -6.78
CA ALA A 289 -12.97 -10.06 -6.74
C ALA A 289 -12.91 -8.65 -6.09
N LEU A 290 -12.23 -8.53 -4.95
CA LEU A 290 -12.04 -7.24 -4.28
C LEU A 290 -11.20 -6.27 -5.13
N ARG A 291 -10.16 -6.77 -5.79
CA ARG A 291 -9.34 -5.96 -6.72
C ARG A 291 -10.12 -5.54 -7.96
N ALA A 292 -11.02 -6.39 -8.46
CA ALA A 292 -11.88 -6.04 -9.59
C ALA A 292 -12.67 -4.77 -9.28
N LEU A 293 -13.31 -4.71 -8.12
CA LEU A 293 -14.03 -3.53 -7.69
C LEU A 293 -13.10 -2.33 -7.46
N LEU A 294 -12.09 -2.52 -6.60
CA LEU A 294 -11.22 -1.43 -6.16
C LEU A 294 -10.50 -0.77 -7.33
N PHE A 295 -9.83 -1.56 -8.18
CA PHE A 295 -9.01 -1.03 -9.26
C PHE A 295 -9.85 -0.44 -10.40
N SER A 296 -11.01 -1.02 -10.73
CA SER A 296 -11.87 -0.48 -11.79
C SER A 296 -12.54 0.84 -11.41
N VAL A 297 -12.83 1.03 -10.11
CA VAL A 297 -13.48 2.27 -9.61
C VAL A 297 -12.47 3.35 -9.29
N THR A 298 -11.31 2.99 -8.75
CA THR A 298 -10.35 3.96 -8.18
C THR A 298 -9.01 4.01 -8.88
N ALA A 299 -8.71 3.10 -9.82
CA ALA A 299 -7.38 2.83 -10.36
C ALA A 299 -6.30 2.57 -9.28
N TYR A 300 -6.71 2.40 -8.03
CA TYR A 300 -5.79 2.07 -6.95
C TYR A 300 -5.42 0.60 -7.02
N ASN A 301 -4.17 0.32 -7.32
CA ASN A 301 -3.64 -1.04 -7.34
C ASN A 301 -2.96 -1.34 -6.01
N SER A 302 -3.66 -2.07 -5.14
CA SER A 302 -3.06 -2.58 -3.91
C SER A 302 -2.19 -3.79 -4.23
N TYR A 303 -0.88 -3.69 -3.99
CA TYR A 303 0.04 -4.82 -4.09
C TYR A 303 0.01 -5.75 -2.87
N ASN A 304 -0.92 -5.53 -1.95
CA ASN A 304 -1.05 -6.29 -0.72
C ASN A 304 -2.00 -7.47 -0.91
N HIS A 305 -1.56 -8.68 -0.55
CA HIS A 305 -2.37 -9.89 -0.54
C HIS A 305 -3.22 -10.06 0.74
N ASN A 306 -3.22 -9.07 1.63
CA ASN A 306 -4.01 -9.12 2.85
C ASN A 306 -5.46 -8.74 2.55
N LEU A 307 -6.38 -9.70 2.70
CA LEU A 307 -7.80 -9.53 2.40
C LEU A 307 -8.48 -8.52 3.32
N ASP A 308 -8.01 -8.40 4.57
CA ASP A 308 -8.54 -7.40 5.50
C ASP A 308 -8.27 -5.98 5.01
N ASN A 309 -7.04 -5.71 4.57
CA ASN A 309 -6.68 -4.41 4.00
C ASN A 309 -7.45 -4.13 2.69
N LEU A 310 -7.66 -5.14 1.84
CA LEU A 310 -8.45 -4.98 0.63
C LEU A 310 -9.91 -4.66 0.93
N LEU A 311 -10.53 -5.35 1.89
CA LEU A 311 -11.88 -5.07 2.36
C LEU A 311 -12.00 -3.65 2.93
N ARG A 312 -11.02 -3.22 3.75
CA ARG A 312 -10.98 -1.85 4.30
C ARG A 312 -10.92 -0.80 3.19
N HIS A 313 -10.11 -1.00 2.13
CA HIS A 313 -10.12 -0.10 0.96
C HIS A 313 -11.47 -0.14 0.22
N CYS A 314 -12.07 -1.33 0.09
CA CYS A 314 -13.37 -1.48 -0.56
C CYS A 314 -14.52 -0.79 0.21
N ASN A 315 -14.34 -0.49 1.51
CA ASN A 315 -15.32 0.30 2.29
C ASN A 315 -15.55 1.69 1.69
N TYR A 316 -14.58 2.25 1.00
CA TYR A 316 -14.76 3.46 0.21
C TYR A 316 -15.83 3.29 -0.89
N CYS A 317 -15.86 2.12 -1.51
CA CYS A 317 -16.85 1.79 -2.54
C CYS A 317 -18.18 1.44 -1.91
N THR A 318 -18.19 0.46 -1.00
CA THR A 318 -19.37 0.00 -0.26
C THR A 318 -18.98 -0.71 1.03
N PRO A 319 -19.60 -0.37 2.18
CA PRO A 319 -19.39 -1.09 3.43
C PRO A 319 -20.08 -2.47 3.47
N GLU A 320 -20.98 -2.77 2.52
CA GLU A 320 -21.78 -4.00 2.52
C GLU A 320 -20.92 -5.26 2.40
N LEU A 321 -19.75 -5.16 1.72
CA LEU A 321 -18.84 -6.29 1.55
C LEU A 321 -18.30 -6.84 2.89
N ASN A 322 -18.21 -6.02 3.93
CA ASN A 322 -17.81 -6.50 5.26
C ASN A 322 -18.81 -7.48 5.86
N LYS A 323 -20.10 -7.40 5.50
CA LYS A 323 -21.16 -8.29 6.00
C LYS A 323 -21.01 -9.72 5.46
N ILE A 324 -20.29 -9.90 4.34
CA ILE A 324 -20.03 -11.20 3.74
C ILE A 324 -19.05 -12.01 4.61
N PHE A 325 -18.13 -11.32 5.26
CA PHE A 325 -17.16 -11.91 6.18
C PHE A 325 -17.36 -11.37 7.60
N PRO A 326 -18.43 -11.79 8.31
CA PRO A 326 -18.68 -11.35 9.68
C PRO A 326 -17.53 -11.79 10.60
N ARG A 327 -17.27 -11.01 11.64
CA ARG A 327 -16.19 -11.23 12.63
C ARG A 327 -16.68 -10.94 14.05
N ASP A 328 -17.95 -11.23 14.30
CA ASP A 328 -18.58 -10.94 15.58
C ASP A 328 -18.25 -12.03 16.62
N THR A 329 -18.11 -13.27 16.17
CA THR A 329 -17.75 -14.41 17.01
C THR A 329 -16.29 -14.84 16.79
N ASP A 330 -15.70 -15.55 17.77
CA ASP A 330 -14.33 -16.05 17.65
C ASP A 330 -14.20 -17.07 16.52
N LYS A 331 -15.23 -17.88 16.25
CA LYS A 331 -15.25 -18.80 15.12
C LYS A 331 -15.23 -18.08 13.78
N GLU A 332 -15.96 -16.98 13.63
CA GLU A 332 -15.96 -16.17 12.41
C GLU A 332 -14.60 -15.48 12.18
N LYS A 333 -13.99 -14.97 13.26
CA LYS A 333 -12.63 -14.41 13.19
C LYS A 333 -11.62 -15.46 12.76
N GLU A 334 -11.72 -16.68 13.31
CA GLU A 334 -10.85 -17.82 12.96
C GLU A 334 -11.00 -18.19 11.48
N ILE A 335 -12.23 -18.37 10.99
CA ILE A 335 -12.49 -18.71 9.58
C ILE A 335 -11.93 -17.64 8.63
N PHE A 336 -12.15 -16.37 8.95
CA PHE A 336 -11.59 -15.28 8.14
C PHE A 336 -10.05 -15.24 8.22
N HIS A 337 -9.48 -15.50 9.40
CA HIS A 337 -8.03 -15.59 9.57
C HIS A 337 -7.44 -16.74 8.74
N LEU A 338 -8.07 -17.91 8.72
CA LEU A 338 -7.67 -19.05 7.89
C LEU A 338 -7.68 -18.67 6.40
N LEU A 339 -8.76 -18.04 5.91
CA LEU A 339 -8.84 -17.55 4.54
C LEU A 339 -7.75 -16.53 4.23
N ASN A 340 -7.60 -15.50 5.07
CA ASN A 340 -6.62 -14.42 4.84
C ASN A 340 -5.17 -14.93 4.86
N SER A 341 -4.86 -15.91 5.73
CA SER A 341 -3.53 -16.49 5.84
C SER A 341 -3.22 -17.56 4.78
N ALA A 342 -4.23 -18.06 4.06
CA ALA A 342 -4.08 -19.15 3.10
C ALA A 342 -3.04 -18.83 2.01
N TYR A 343 -2.92 -17.59 1.56
CA TYR A 343 -1.92 -17.17 0.57
C TYR A 343 -0.48 -17.56 0.94
N VAL A 344 -0.12 -17.40 2.21
CA VAL A 344 1.23 -17.71 2.71
C VAL A 344 1.30 -19.10 3.31
N HIS A 345 0.34 -19.43 4.19
CA HIS A 345 0.45 -20.60 5.04
C HIS A 345 0.30 -21.92 4.29
N THR A 346 -0.54 -21.99 3.24
CA THR A 346 -0.68 -23.22 2.45
C THR A 346 0.60 -23.63 1.72
N ARG A 347 1.50 -22.67 1.44
CA ARG A 347 2.75 -22.90 0.72
C ARG A 347 3.95 -23.15 1.64
N TYR A 348 3.97 -22.51 2.82
CA TYR A 348 5.16 -22.47 3.67
C TYR A 348 4.96 -23.08 5.04
N LYS A 349 3.72 -23.37 5.49
CA LYS A 349 3.45 -23.99 6.79
C LYS A 349 2.90 -25.39 6.63
N ALA A 350 3.63 -26.37 7.17
CA ALA A 350 3.20 -27.77 7.14
C ALA A 350 1.89 -28.00 7.91
N ASN A 351 1.67 -27.27 8.99
CA ASN A 351 0.55 -27.38 9.91
C ASN A 351 -0.64 -26.46 9.62
N TYR A 352 -0.76 -25.92 8.38
CA TYR A 352 -1.98 -25.22 7.99
C TYR A 352 -3.10 -26.27 7.78
N GLU A 353 -4.15 -26.15 8.56
CA GLU A 353 -5.32 -27.04 8.49
C GLU A 353 -6.60 -26.21 8.42
N ILE A 354 -7.54 -26.67 7.60
CA ILE A 354 -8.87 -26.09 7.46
C ILE A 354 -9.86 -27.22 7.19
N SER A 355 -11.00 -27.19 7.88
CA SER A 355 -12.03 -28.21 7.72
C SER A 355 -12.76 -28.07 6.37
N THR A 356 -13.32 -29.17 5.86
CA THR A 356 -14.16 -29.13 4.65
C THR A 356 -15.40 -28.30 4.86
N ASP A 357 -15.99 -28.30 6.06
CA ASP A 357 -17.18 -27.50 6.39
C ASP A 357 -16.87 -26.00 6.36
N ASP A 358 -15.73 -25.57 6.92
CA ASP A 358 -15.29 -24.18 6.86
C ASP A 358 -15.00 -23.73 5.42
N LEU A 359 -14.43 -24.63 4.58
CA LEU A 359 -14.20 -24.35 3.17
C LEU A 359 -15.51 -24.22 2.39
N MET A 360 -16.51 -25.05 2.66
CA MET A 360 -17.84 -24.94 2.04
C MET A 360 -18.54 -23.65 2.44
N LEU A 361 -18.42 -23.23 3.70
CA LEU A 361 -18.93 -21.96 4.16
C LEU A 361 -18.26 -20.79 3.43
N LEU A 362 -16.92 -20.82 3.32
CA LEU A 362 -16.15 -19.80 2.59
C LEU A 362 -16.49 -19.78 1.10
N LEU A 363 -16.66 -20.94 0.48
CA LEU A 363 -17.08 -21.04 -0.92
C LEU A 363 -18.38 -20.26 -1.16
N ASN A 364 -19.41 -20.53 -0.32
CA ASN A 364 -20.70 -19.85 -0.44
C ASN A 364 -20.58 -18.33 -0.22
N ARG A 365 -19.77 -17.90 0.74
CA ARG A 365 -19.50 -16.48 1.00
C ARG A 365 -18.81 -15.81 -0.19
N ILE A 366 -17.88 -16.48 -0.85
CA ILE A 366 -17.13 -15.94 -1.98
C ILE A 366 -17.97 -15.95 -3.26
N ASP A 367 -18.85 -16.92 -3.45
CA ASP A 367 -19.89 -16.85 -4.49
C ASP A 367 -20.74 -15.58 -4.34
N HIS A 368 -21.23 -15.34 -3.11
CA HIS A 368 -22.00 -14.12 -2.81
C HIS A 368 -21.17 -12.85 -3.01
N LEU A 369 -19.89 -12.84 -2.58
CA LEU A 369 -18.99 -11.71 -2.81
C LEU A 369 -18.88 -11.34 -4.29
N GLN A 370 -18.74 -12.32 -5.18
CA GLN A 370 -18.61 -12.05 -6.62
C GLN A 370 -19.90 -11.46 -7.22
N ILE A 371 -21.05 -11.88 -6.72
CA ILE A 371 -22.34 -11.32 -7.12
C ILE A 371 -22.46 -9.86 -6.66
N GLU A 372 -22.20 -9.59 -5.38
CA GLU A 372 -22.29 -8.24 -4.81
C GLU A 372 -21.31 -7.27 -5.46
N VAL A 373 -20.08 -7.71 -5.72
CA VAL A 373 -19.07 -6.91 -6.42
C VAL A 373 -19.52 -6.55 -7.84
N GLN A 374 -20.13 -7.49 -8.55
CA GLN A 374 -20.65 -7.26 -9.91
C GLN A 374 -21.82 -6.27 -9.89
N GLN A 375 -22.81 -6.47 -9.01
CA GLN A 375 -23.98 -5.59 -8.89
C GLN A 375 -23.55 -4.15 -8.55
N PHE A 376 -22.69 -4.00 -7.55
CA PHE A 376 -22.21 -2.68 -7.16
C PHE A 376 -21.46 -1.96 -8.28
N PHE A 377 -20.62 -2.68 -9.02
CA PHE A 377 -19.91 -2.09 -10.15
C PHE A 377 -20.87 -1.61 -11.24
N GLU A 378 -21.90 -2.40 -11.58
CA GLU A 378 -22.92 -2.04 -12.57
C GLU A 378 -23.72 -0.80 -12.12
N GLU A 379 -24.15 -0.74 -10.85
CA GLU A 379 -24.84 0.42 -10.29
C GLU A 379 -23.96 1.69 -10.34
N ARG A 380 -22.68 1.57 -10.06
CA ARG A 380 -21.74 2.70 -10.14
C ARG A 380 -21.57 3.19 -11.58
N LEU A 381 -21.50 2.30 -12.56
CA LEU A 381 -21.43 2.69 -13.97
C LEU A 381 -22.69 3.43 -14.42
N ILE A 382 -23.86 2.98 -13.97
CA ILE A 382 -25.15 3.65 -14.30
C ILE A 382 -25.16 5.04 -13.66
N ALA A 383 -24.86 5.15 -12.38
CA ALA A 383 -24.80 6.42 -11.66
C ALA A 383 -23.84 7.41 -12.32
N PHE A 384 -22.69 6.91 -12.77
CA PHE A 384 -21.68 7.68 -13.45
C PHE A 384 -22.16 8.20 -14.81
N LYS A 385 -22.76 7.35 -15.64
CA LYS A 385 -23.35 7.76 -16.92
C LYS A 385 -24.37 8.88 -16.73
N ILE A 386 -25.27 8.75 -15.74
CA ILE A 386 -26.28 9.77 -15.44
C ILE A 386 -25.66 11.09 -15.02
N HIS A 387 -24.59 11.05 -14.22
CA HIS A 387 -23.92 12.28 -13.71
C HIS A 387 -23.27 13.10 -14.82
N PHE A 388 -22.67 12.45 -15.82
CA PHE A 388 -21.96 13.10 -16.93
C PHE A 388 -22.80 13.26 -18.20
N SER A 389 -24.05 12.80 -18.23
CA SER A 389 -24.99 13.06 -19.32
C SER A 389 -25.81 14.35 -19.11
N ARG A 390 -25.60 15.03 -17.99
CA ARG A 390 -26.18 16.33 -17.66
C ARG A 390 -25.15 17.46 -17.85
#